data_fca8930436c3f92b90387154988be8c9
#
_entry.id   fca8930436c3f92b90387154988be8c9
#
_cell.length_a   1.000
_cell.length_b   1.000
_cell.length_c   1.000
_cell.angle_alpha   90.00
_cell.angle_beta   90.00
_cell.angle_gamma   90.00
#
_symmetry.space_group_name_H-M   'P 1'
#
loop_
_entity.id
_entity.type
_entity.pdbx_description
1 polymer ?
#
loop_
_entity_poly.entity_id
_entity_poly.type
_entity_poly.pdbx_seq_one_letter_code
_entity_poly.pdbx_strand_id
1 'polypeptide(L)'
;MYIAVVMRTLFSVCVPLFMLLTGYLMSKKELSKKYYSGITKTLVVFVISTLACMIYKNIAQGDVFDLKSFILGTLDFTGSNYSWYIEMYIGLFLLAPFLNLAYGKLKNKKQKQVLLITVVFLTIVPSLFNIFNFGSLDWWTNPTSSDEFQKLVPSWWQGFYPVAYYFVGCYIREYGLKMKTRTMLILFVFSLFLFSTFNFFRSYGTTFKSGTYIYWYGFEPFVLSVLLFLLIKRIKTENMPKAAK
;
A
#
# COMPACT_ATOMS: atom_id res chain seq x y z
N MET A 1 -21.26 7.09 -11.99
CA MET A 1 -20.73 5.83 -11.41
C MET A 1 -19.29 5.53 -11.87
N TYR A 2 -18.98 5.42 -13.17
CA TYR A 2 -17.63 5.06 -13.66
C TYR A 2 -16.50 5.99 -13.13
N ILE A 3 -16.71 7.32 -13.18
CA ILE A 3 -15.70 8.29 -12.66
C ILE A 3 -15.39 8.04 -11.18
N ALA A 4 -16.40 7.75 -10.36
CA ALA A 4 -16.19 7.44 -8.94
C ALA A 4 -15.35 6.16 -8.75
N VAL A 5 -15.55 5.15 -9.61
CA VAL A 5 -14.73 3.93 -9.62
C VAL A 5 -13.29 4.24 -10.01
N VAL A 6 -13.07 5.06 -11.05
CA VAL A 6 -11.74 5.51 -11.47
C VAL A 6 -11.01 6.22 -10.32
N MET A 7 -11.69 7.15 -9.66
CA MET A 7 -11.10 7.88 -8.52
C MET A 7 -10.76 6.93 -7.36
N ARG A 8 -11.66 5.99 -7.04
CA ARG A 8 -11.40 5.01 -5.98
C ARG A 8 -10.22 4.09 -6.32
N THR A 9 -10.14 3.61 -7.56
CA THR A 9 -9.00 2.81 -8.05
C THR A 9 -7.71 3.62 -8.01
N LEU A 10 -7.74 4.89 -8.41
CA LEU A 10 -6.59 5.78 -8.34
C LEU A 10 -6.13 5.99 -6.90
N PHE A 11 -7.03 6.27 -5.95
CA PHE A 11 -6.66 6.56 -4.56
C PHE A 11 -6.27 5.31 -3.76
N SER A 12 -6.49 4.10 -4.26
CA SER A 12 -5.99 2.88 -3.63
C SER A 12 -4.46 2.84 -3.49
N VAL A 13 -3.74 3.66 -4.27
CA VAL A 13 -2.27 3.75 -4.25
C VAL A 13 -1.70 4.49 -3.04
N CYS A 14 -2.51 5.21 -2.24
CA CYS A 14 -2.00 6.09 -1.19
C CYS A 14 -1.12 5.37 -0.17
N VAL A 15 -1.58 4.26 0.39
CA VAL A 15 -0.83 3.47 1.38
C VAL A 15 0.39 2.78 0.74
N PRO A 16 0.28 2.10 -0.40
CA PRO A 16 1.43 1.58 -1.15
C PRO A 16 2.52 2.60 -1.43
N LEU A 17 2.16 3.83 -1.80
CA LEU A 17 3.13 4.90 -2.03
C LEU A 17 3.95 5.22 -0.78
N PHE A 18 3.32 5.28 0.40
CA PHE A 18 4.03 5.50 1.66
C PHE A 18 4.99 4.36 2.00
N MET A 19 4.61 3.12 1.73
CA MET A 19 5.49 1.96 1.94
C MET A 19 6.69 1.96 0.99
N LEU A 20 6.46 2.27 -0.30
CA LEU A 20 7.53 2.45 -1.29
C LEU A 20 8.48 3.57 -0.86
N LEU A 21 7.92 4.72 -0.43
CA LEU A 21 8.70 5.85 0.06
C LEU A 21 9.51 5.48 1.30
N THR A 22 8.93 4.72 2.22
CA THR A 22 9.63 4.21 3.42
C THR A 22 10.84 3.37 3.01
N GLY A 23 10.69 2.40 2.12
CA GLY A 23 11.79 1.60 1.61
C GLY A 23 12.84 2.46 0.87
N TYR A 24 12.38 3.41 0.06
CA TYR A 24 13.27 4.34 -0.66
C TYR A 24 14.11 5.21 0.29
N LEU A 25 13.51 5.79 1.33
CA LEU A 25 14.20 6.69 2.26
C LEU A 25 15.03 5.93 3.31
N MET A 26 14.54 4.78 3.76
CA MET A 26 15.14 4.04 4.87
C MET A 26 16.14 2.94 4.44
N SER A 27 16.33 2.69 3.15
CA SER A 27 17.19 1.61 2.63
C SER A 27 18.66 1.61 3.09
N LYS A 28 19.13 2.72 3.69
CA LYS A 28 20.48 2.87 4.24
C LYS A 28 20.52 3.05 5.76
N LYS A 29 19.38 2.87 6.44
CA LYS A 29 19.32 2.97 7.89
C LYS A 29 19.89 1.70 8.53
N GLU A 30 20.73 1.92 9.53
CA GLU A 30 21.42 0.87 10.27
C GLU A 30 20.81 0.68 11.66
N LEU A 31 21.06 -0.49 12.23
CA LEU A 31 20.66 -0.84 13.58
C LEU A 31 21.38 0.07 14.59
N SER A 32 20.67 1.00 15.23
CA SER A 32 21.24 1.91 16.21
C SER A 32 20.19 2.43 17.20
N LYS A 33 20.59 2.82 18.41
CA LYS A 33 19.71 3.48 19.39
C LYS A 33 19.07 4.75 18.80
N LYS A 34 19.85 5.52 18.04
CA LYS A 34 19.39 6.74 17.35
C LYS A 34 18.30 6.45 16.33
N TYR A 35 18.39 5.32 15.62
CA TYR A 35 17.36 4.90 14.68
C TYR A 35 16.03 4.64 15.42
N TYR A 36 16.07 3.81 16.47
CA TYR A 36 14.84 3.45 17.19
C TYR A 36 14.23 4.61 17.96
N SER A 37 15.02 5.56 18.47
CA SER A 37 14.47 6.77 19.08
C SER A 37 13.67 7.63 18.09
N GLY A 38 13.89 7.47 16.79
CA GLY A 38 13.15 8.18 15.74
C GLY A 38 11.64 7.88 15.71
N ILE A 39 11.21 6.70 16.24
CA ILE A 39 9.78 6.35 16.28
C ILE A 39 8.99 7.17 17.29
N THR A 40 9.65 7.70 18.32
CA THR A 40 8.98 8.45 19.40
C THR A 40 8.14 9.60 18.84
N LYS A 41 8.64 10.30 17.82
CA LYS A 41 7.89 11.37 17.15
C LYS A 41 6.56 10.85 16.56
N THR A 42 6.61 9.72 15.87
CA THR A 42 5.43 9.10 15.25
C THR A 42 4.43 8.68 16.31
N LEU A 43 4.91 8.07 17.42
CA LEU A 43 4.05 7.66 18.53
C LEU A 43 3.39 8.86 19.22
N VAL A 44 4.13 9.95 19.48
CA VAL A 44 3.56 11.16 20.06
C VAL A 44 2.47 11.75 19.16
N VAL A 45 2.75 11.87 17.85
CA VAL A 45 1.76 12.37 16.88
C VAL A 45 0.55 11.46 16.84
N PHE A 46 0.74 10.14 16.88
CA PHE A 46 -0.35 9.16 16.91
C PHE A 46 -1.24 9.36 18.14
N VAL A 47 -0.68 9.44 19.33
CA VAL A 47 -1.45 9.64 20.58
C VAL A 47 -2.26 10.94 20.51
N ILE A 48 -1.65 12.06 20.08
CA ILE A 48 -2.33 13.35 19.95
C ILE A 48 -3.46 13.25 18.90
N SER A 49 -3.20 12.63 17.76
CA SER A 49 -4.21 12.46 16.69
C SER A 49 -5.37 11.58 17.13
N THR A 50 -5.09 10.49 17.87
CA THR A 50 -6.13 9.62 18.43
C THR A 50 -7.02 10.39 19.40
N LEU A 51 -6.42 11.17 20.31
CA LEU A 51 -7.15 12.02 21.22
C LEU A 51 -8.05 13.02 20.48
N ALA A 52 -7.50 13.72 19.50
CA ALA A 52 -8.27 14.67 18.67
C ALA A 52 -9.44 13.99 17.93
N CYS A 53 -9.21 12.82 17.34
CA CYS A 53 -10.26 12.05 16.67
C CYS A 53 -11.37 11.60 17.63
N MET A 54 -11.01 11.14 18.83
CA MET A 54 -11.99 10.70 19.82
C MET A 54 -12.82 11.86 20.38
N ILE A 55 -12.18 13.03 20.62
CA ILE A 55 -12.89 14.26 21.00
C ILE A 55 -13.86 14.68 19.90
N TYR A 56 -13.42 14.66 18.64
CA TYR A 56 -14.28 14.97 17.51
C TYR A 56 -15.49 14.01 17.41
N LYS A 57 -15.29 12.71 17.55
CA LYS A 57 -16.36 11.72 17.55
C LYS A 57 -17.36 11.96 18.69
N ASN A 58 -16.87 12.28 19.89
CA ASN A 58 -17.73 12.63 21.01
C ASN A 58 -18.62 13.85 20.71
N ILE A 59 -18.03 14.93 20.19
CA ILE A 59 -18.75 16.18 19.91
C ILE A 59 -19.71 16.03 18.70
N ALA A 60 -19.24 15.40 17.62
CA ALA A 60 -19.96 15.37 16.34
C ALA A 60 -20.90 14.16 16.18
N GLN A 61 -20.60 13.03 16.84
CA GLN A 61 -21.32 11.77 16.69
C GLN A 61 -21.99 11.31 17.99
N GLY A 62 -21.69 11.96 19.13
CA GLY A 62 -22.24 11.59 20.43
C GLY A 62 -21.61 10.35 21.05
N ASP A 63 -20.45 9.91 20.55
CA ASP A 63 -19.73 8.76 21.09
C ASP A 63 -19.27 9.06 22.53
N VAL A 64 -19.29 8.05 23.38
CA VAL A 64 -18.82 8.20 24.76
C VAL A 64 -17.31 8.33 24.76
N PHE A 65 -16.79 9.42 25.32
CA PHE A 65 -15.37 9.66 25.54
C PHE A 65 -15.07 9.56 27.03
N ASP A 66 -14.27 8.55 27.39
CA ASP A 66 -13.72 8.38 28.72
C ASP A 66 -12.22 8.03 28.65
N LEU A 67 -11.53 8.15 29.77
CA LEU A 67 -10.09 7.87 29.86
C LEU A 67 -9.76 6.41 29.52
N LYS A 68 -10.61 5.47 29.92
CA LYS A 68 -10.41 4.03 29.63
C LYS A 68 -10.49 3.75 28.15
N SER A 69 -11.53 4.25 27.46
CA SER A 69 -11.70 4.13 26.00
C SER A 69 -10.55 4.75 25.25
N PHE A 70 -10.03 5.91 25.72
CA PHE A 70 -8.86 6.54 25.10
C PHE A 70 -7.60 5.68 25.25
N ILE A 71 -7.31 5.18 26.45
CA ILE A 71 -6.13 4.33 26.69
C ILE A 71 -6.22 3.05 25.87
N LEU A 72 -7.36 2.34 25.93
CA LEU A 72 -7.55 1.11 25.17
C LEU A 72 -7.51 1.35 23.67
N GLY A 73 -8.26 2.34 23.15
CA GLY A 73 -8.30 2.65 21.71
C GLY A 73 -6.95 3.14 21.17
N THR A 74 -6.08 3.68 22.03
CA THR A 74 -4.70 4.01 21.66
C THR A 74 -3.81 2.77 21.64
N LEU A 75 -3.90 1.89 22.64
CA LEU A 75 -3.05 0.71 22.74
C LEU A 75 -3.39 -0.38 21.74
N ASP A 76 -4.66 -0.56 21.42
CA ASP A 76 -5.14 -1.57 20.44
C ASP A 76 -5.33 -1.01 19.02
N PHE A 77 -4.91 0.24 18.79
CA PHE A 77 -5.01 0.92 17.49
C PHE A 77 -6.44 1.03 16.92
N THR A 78 -7.47 1.06 17.78
CA THR A 78 -8.88 1.17 17.36
C THR A 78 -9.46 2.58 17.51
N GLY A 79 -8.78 3.49 18.21
CA GLY A 79 -9.24 4.85 18.52
C GLY A 79 -9.57 5.70 17.27
N SER A 80 -9.02 5.38 16.11
CA SER A 80 -9.40 5.96 14.82
C SER A 80 -9.38 4.92 13.71
N ASN A 81 -10.18 5.16 12.65
CA ASN A 81 -10.26 4.26 11.50
C ASN A 81 -8.93 4.10 10.72
N TYR A 82 -7.93 4.94 10.99
CA TYR A 82 -6.64 4.94 10.31
C TYR A 82 -5.49 4.44 11.19
N SER A 83 -5.77 4.08 12.42
CA SER A 83 -4.76 3.62 13.40
C SER A 83 -4.03 2.36 12.93
N TRP A 84 -4.71 1.46 12.22
CA TRP A 84 -4.11 0.25 11.63
C TRP A 84 -2.84 0.55 10.78
N TYR A 85 -2.80 1.71 10.11
CA TYR A 85 -1.63 2.09 9.32
C TYR A 85 -0.41 2.35 10.20
N ILE A 86 -0.61 2.97 11.36
CA ILE A 86 0.46 3.24 12.33
C ILE A 86 0.96 1.92 12.94
N GLU A 87 0.05 1.00 13.27
CA GLU A 87 0.40 -0.34 13.73
C GLU A 87 1.29 -1.06 12.71
N MET A 88 0.86 -1.13 11.46
CA MET A 88 1.64 -1.69 10.35
C MET A 88 2.98 -0.98 10.18
N TYR A 89 2.99 0.37 10.23
CA TYR A 89 4.21 1.17 10.08
C TYR A 89 5.22 0.93 11.20
N ILE A 90 4.77 0.77 12.45
CA ILE A 90 5.63 0.42 13.58
C ILE A 90 6.36 -0.90 13.29
N GLY A 91 5.62 -1.94 12.88
CA GLY A 91 6.21 -3.23 12.52
C GLY A 91 7.26 -3.11 11.41
N LEU A 92 6.93 -2.39 10.33
CA LEU A 92 7.86 -2.15 9.22
C LEU A 92 9.08 -1.33 9.66
N PHE A 93 8.88 -0.30 10.51
CA PHE A 93 9.97 0.51 11.06
C PHE A 93 10.93 -0.34 11.89
N LEU A 94 10.42 -1.18 12.80
CA LEU A 94 11.24 -2.05 13.64
C LEU A 94 12.04 -3.06 12.79
N LEU A 95 11.46 -3.57 11.72
CA LEU A 95 12.10 -4.53 10.81
C LEU A 95 13.11 -3.90 9.85
N ALA A 96 12.96 -2.62 9.51
CA ALA A 96 13.73 -1.98 8.43
C ALA A 96 15.26 -2.16 8.51
N PRO A 97 15.94 -2.02 9.68
CA PRO A 97 17.38 -2.27 9.74
C PRO A 97 17.77 -3.72 9.41
N PHE A 98 16.96 -4.69 9.82
CA PHE A 98 17.20 -6.11 9.52
C PHE A 98 16.94 -6.42 8.05
N LEU A 99 15.89 -5.83 7.46
CA LEU A 99 15.61 -5.91 6.03
C LEU A 99 16.77 -5.31 5.21
N ASN A 100 17.35 -4.20 5.66
CA ASN A 100 18.51 -3.58 5.04
C ASN A 100 19.75 -4.48 5.13
N LEU A 101 19.97 -5.13 6.27
CA LEU A 101 21.07 -6.10 6.41
C LEU A 101 20.91 -7.27 5.44
N ALA A 102 19.70 -7.84 5.37
CA ALA A 102 19.41 -8.94 4.43
C ALA A 102 19.58 -8.49 2.97
N TYR A 103 19.03 -7.35 2.59
CA TYR A 103 19.15 -6.78 1.24
C TYR A 103 20.58 -6.41 0.90
N GLY A 104 21.34 -5.84 1.84
CA GLY A 104 22.74 -5.42 1.67
C GLY A 104 23.72 -6.59 1.51
N LYS A 105 23.40 -7.77 2.07
CA LYS A 105 24.20 -8.99 1.90
C LYS A 105 24.09 -9.59 0.49
N LEU A 106 23.10 -9.23 -0.28
CA LEU A 106 22.98 -9.67 -1.67
C LEU A 106 23.98 -8.93 -2.55
N LYS A 107 24.94 -9.70 -3.12
CA LYS A 107 26.15 -9.16 -3.76
C LYS A 107 25.88 -8.51 -5.13
N ASN A 108 24.85 -8.92 -5.83
CA ASN A 108 24.63 -8.48 -7.20
C ASN A 108 23.15 -8.17 -7.50
N LYS A 109 22.93 -7.45 -8.60
CA LYS A 109 21.60 -7.04 -9.06
C LYS A 109 20.66 -8.22 -9.28
N LYS A 110 21.16 -9.36 -9.80
CA LYS A 110 20.32 -10.54 -10.06
C LYS A 110 19.78 -11.13 -8.76
N GLN A 111 20.58 -11.26 -7.71
CA GLN A 111 20.12 -11.75 -6.41
C GLN A 111 19.04 -10.84 -5.81
N LYS A 112 19.19 -9.51 -5.93
CA LYS A 112 18.19 -8.55 -5.47
C LYS A 112 16.90 -8.64 -6.30
N GLN A 113 17.00 -8.87 -7.61
CA GLN A 113 15.83 -9.11 -8.46
C GLN A 113 15.12 -10.42 -8.08
N VAL A 114 15.85 -11.50 -7.81
CA VAL A 114 15.26 -12.76 -7.31
C VAL A 114 14.51 -12.52 -6.00
N LEU A 115 15.09 -11.81 -5.03
CA LEU A 115 14.41 -11.44 -3.79
C LEU A 115 13.10 -10.69 -4.07
N LEU A 116 13.15 -9.68 -4.95
CA LEU A 116 11.94 -8.92 -5.32
C LEU A 116 10.86 -9.78 -5.95
N ILE A 117 11.24 -10.61 -6.93
CA ILE A 117 10.31 -11.53 -7.59
C ILE A 117 9.69 -12.47 -6.55
N THR A 118 10.51 -13.03 -5.66
CA THR A 118 10.03 -13.95 -4.61
C THR A 118 9.02 -13.28 -3.69
N VAL A 119 9.34 -12.10 -3.13
CA VAL A 119 8.42 -11.44 -2.19
C VAL A 119 7.16 -10.93 -2.88
N VAL A 120 7.26 -10.42 -4.12
CA VAL A 120 6.09 -10.00 -4.91
C VAL A 120 5.23 -11.20 -5.28
N PHE A 121 5.84 -12.32 -5.68
CA PHE A 121 5.12 -13.54 -5.98
C PHE A 121 4.33 -14.06 -4.76
N LEU A 122 4.94 -14.08 -3.58
CA LEU A 122 4.29 -14.56 -2.37
C LEU A 122 3.19 -13.64 -1.84
N THR A 123 3.32 -12.33 -2.04
CA THR A 123 2.44 -11.33 -1.38
C THR A 123 1.42 -10.69 -2.32
N ILE A 124 1.82 -10.37 -3.55
CA ILE A 124 0.99 -9.58 -4.49
C ILE A 124 0.33 -10.47 -5.55
N VAL A 125 1.09 -11.41 -6.14
CA VAL A 125 0.61 -12.26 -7.25
C VAL A 125 -0.65 -13.06 -6.90
N PRO A 126 -0.87 -13.54 -5.67
CA PRO A 126 -2.12 -14.24 -5.34
C PRO A 126 -3.37 -13.39 -5.60
N SER A 127 -3.29 -12.07 -5.41
CA SER A 127 -4.41 -11.16 -5.69
C SER A 127 -4.73 -10.96 -7.17
N LEU A 128 -3.83 -11.39 -8.08
CA LEU A 128 -4.06 -11.38 -9.52
C LEU A 128 -4.79 -12.65 -9.99
N PHE A 129 -4.49 -13.79 -9.37
CA PHE A 129 -5.01 -15.08 -9.81
C PHE A 129 -6.19 -15.58 -8.96
N ASN A 130 -6.20 -15.33 -7.67
CA ASN A 130 -7.24 -15.78 -6.75
C ASN A 130 -8.44 -14.81 -6.71
N ILE A 131 -8.88 -14.34 -7.88
CA ILE A 131 -10.01 -13.41 -8.02
C ILE A 131 -11.05 -13.92 -9.02
N PHE A 132 -10.80 -15.05 -9.66
CA PHE A 132 -11.67 -15.62 -10.67
C PHE A 132 -12.35 -16.89 -10.15
N ASN A 133 -13.57 -17.12 -10.59
CA ASN A 133 -14.26 -18.39 -10.42
C ASN A 133 -14.53 -19.00 -11.79
N PHE A 134 -13.60 -19.85 -12.24
CA PHE A 134 -13.68 -20.49 -13.55
C PHE A 134 -14.77 -21.58 -13.62
N GLY A 135 -15.24 -22.08 -12.48
CA GLY A 135 -16.31 -23.07 -12.40
C GLY A 135 -17.71 -22.45 -12.36
N SER A 136 -17.85 -21.13 -12.28
CA SER A 136 -19.14 -20.44 -12.18
C SER A 136 -19.39 -19.56 -13.39
N LEU A 137 -20.40 -19.90 -14.20
CA LEU A 137 -20.85 -19.03 -15.27
C LEU A 137 -21.40 -17.71 -14.73
N ASP A 138 -22.03 -17.74 -13.55
CA ASP A 138 -22.62 -16.59 -12.88
C ASP A 138 -21.56 -15.53 -12.51
N TRP A 139 -20.34 -15.95 -12.17
CA TRP A 139 -19.24 -15.02 -11.91
C TRP A 139 -18.91 -14.16 -13.14
N TRP A 140 -19.08 -14.70 -14.34
CA TRP A 140 -18.78 -14.02 -15.62
C TRP A 140 -19.95 -13.22 -16.17
N THR A 141 -21.18 -13.73 -16.02
CA THR A 141 -22.39 -13.13 -16.59
C THR A 141 -23.09 -12.18 -15.64
N ASN A 142 -22.97 -12.43 -14.32
CA ASN A 142 -23.54 -11.60 -13.25
C ASN A 142 -22.48 -11.30 -12.18
N PRO A 143 -21.50 -10.44 -12.49
CA PRO A 143 -20.29 -10.25 -11.69
C PRO A 143 -20.55 -9.71 -10.29
N THR A 144 -21.76 -9.21 -10.02
CA THR A 144 -22.14 -8.66 -8.71
C THR A 144 -22.78 -9.70 -7.78
N SER A 145 -23.18 -10.86 -8.28
CA SER A 145 -23.88 -11.89 -7.51
C SER A 145 -22.95 -12.80 -6.71
N SER A 146 -21.69 -13.00 -7.15
CA SER A 146 -20.77 -13.93 -6.53
C SER A 146 -19.46 -13.25 -6.10
N ASP A 147 -19.11 -13.43 -4.84
CA ASP A 147 -17.80 -13.07 -4.26
C ASP A 147 -16.88 -14.30 -4.10
N GLU A 148 -17.35 -15.47 -4.51
CA GLU A 148 -16.56 -16.70 -4.47
C GLU A 148 -15.51 -16.73 -5.57
N PHE A 149 -14.32 -17.18 -5.23
CA PHE A 149 -13.22 -17.35 -6.17
C PHE A 149 -12.41 -18.62 -5.86
N GLN A 150 -11.73 -19.11 -6.87
CA GLN A 150 -10.89 -20.30 -6.74
C GLN A 150 -9.48 -19.89 -6.30
N LYS A 151 -8.94 -20.59 -5.30
CA LYS A 151 -7.57 -20.41 -4.86
C LYS A 151 -6.62 -21.15 -5.80
N LEU A 152 -6.05 -20.44 -6.76
CA LEU A 152 -5.09 -20.97 -7.73
C LEU A 152 -3.65 -20.89 -7.26
N VAL A 153 -3.33 -19.87 -6.43
CA VAL A 153 -1.97 -19.59 -5.95
C VAL A 153 -2.00 -19.50 -4.42
N PRO A 154 -0.98 -20.05 -3.71
CA PRO A 154 -0.87 -19.91 -2.26
C PRO A 154 -0.91 -18.45 -1.82
N SER A 155 -1.76 -18.10 -0.84
CA SER A 155 -2.01 -16.73 -0.39
C SER A 155 -1.64 -16.47 1.08
N TRP A 156 -1.05 -17.45 1.77
CA TRP A 156 -0.71 -17.34 3.19
C TRP A 156 0.20 -16.14 3.52
N TRP A 157 1.11 -15.79 2.61
CA TRP A 157 2.11 -14.75 2.82
C TRP A 157 1.64 -13.34 2.42
N GLN A 158 0.39 -13.15 2.00
CA GLN A 158 -0.11 -11.83 1.57
C GLN A 158 0.05 -10.75 2.65
N GLY A 159 -0.08 -11.09 3.93
CA GLY A 159 0.14 -10.14 5.03
C GLY A 159 1.54 -9.51 5.08
N PHE A 160 2.53 -10.12 4.43
CA PHE A 160 3.89 -9.57 4.31
C PHE A 160 4.06 -8.51 3.21
N TYR A 161 2.99 -8.07 2.57
CA TYR A 161 3.01 -7.07 1.51
C TYR A 161 3.77 -5.77 1.85
N PRO A 162 3.82 -5.24 3.10
CA PRO A 162 4.62 -4.07 3.41
C PRO A 162 6.11 -4.27 3.16
N VAL A 163 6.61 -5.50 3.39
CA VAL A 163 8.01 -5.87 3.13
C VAL A 163 8.30 -5.92 1.63
N ALA A 164 7.33 -6.35 0.80
CA ALA A 164 7.48 -6.33 -0.65
C ALA A 164 7.61 -4.89 -1.16
N TYR A 165 6.72 -3.98 -0.77
CA TYR A 165 6.83 -2.57 -1.11
C TYR A 165 8.14 -1.94 -0.62
N TYR A 166 8.56 -2.29 0.60
CA TYR A 166 9.83 -1.81 1.16
C TYR A 166 11.02 -2.19 0.28
N PHE A 167 11.16 -3.46 -0.10
CA PHE A 167 12.25 -3.89 -0.98
C PHE A 167 12.16 -3.30 -2.39
N VAL A 168 10.97 -3.13 -2.93
CA VAL A 168 10.78 -2.41 -4.22
C VAL A 168 11.28 -0.97 -4.08
N GLY A 169 10.96 -0.27 -2.99
CA GLY A 169 11.48 1.06 -2.69
C GLY A 169 13.01 1.10 -2.59
N CYS A 170 13.62 0.14 -1.89
CA CYS A 170 15.08 -0.01 -1.81
C CYS A 170 15.71 -0.19 -3.21
N TYR A 171 15.12 -1.07 -4.01
CA TYR A 171 15.61 -1.36 -5.36
C TYR A 171 15.51 -0.14 -6.29
N ILE A 172 14.38 0.58 -6.24
CA ILE A 172 14.19 1.82 -7.02
C ILE A 172 15.23 2.88 -6.61
N ARG A 173 15.60 2.94 -5.33
CA ARG A 173 16.65 3.86 -4.87
C ARG A 173 18.02 3.52 -5.44
N GLU A 174 18.37 2.24 -5.45
CA GLU A 174 19.69 1.78 -5.82
C GLU A 174 19.91 1.73 -7.34
N TYR A 175 18.94 1.21 -8.07
CA TYR A 175 19.09 0.97 -9.52
C TYR A 175 18.21 1.87 -10.39
N GLY A 176 17.12 2.39 -9.86
CA GLY A 176 16.10 3.06 -10.66
C GLY A 176 15.42 2.11 -11.65
N LEU A 177 14.62 2.68 -12.53
CA LEU A 177 14.09 1.98 -13.71
C LEU A 177 14.47 2.75 -14.99
N LYS A 178 15.15 2.07 -15.90
CA LYS A 178 15.54 2.63 -17.20
C LYS A 178 14.37 2.52 -18.19
N MET A 179 13.31 3.33 -17.97
CA MET A 179 12.15 3.40 -18.87
C MET A 179 11.88 4.86 -19.24
N LYS A 180 11.48 5.16 -20.46
CA LYS A 180 11.11 6.53 -20.86
C LYS A 180 9.90 7.03 -20.08
N THR A 181 9.87 8.31 -19.69
CA THR A 181 8.75 8.90 -18.94
C THR A 181 7.42 8.76 -19.67
N ARG A 182 7.43 8.96 -21.00
CA ARG A 182 6.23 8.76 -21.84
C ARG A 182 5.70 7.33 -21.75
N THR A 183 6.57 6.33 -21.80
CA THR A 183 6.16 4.92 -21.65
C THR A 183 5.57 4.62 -20.29
N MET A 184 6.16 5.16 -19.21
CA MET A 184 5.60 4.99 -17.86
C MET A 184 4.23 5.66 -17.72
N LEU A 185 4.05 6.84 -18.29
CA LEU A 185 2.77 7.55 -18.28
C LEU A 185 1.71 6.75 -19.05
N ILE A 186 2.05 6.25 -20.24
CA ILE A 186 1.13 5.41 -21.03
C ILE A 186 0.75 4.15 -20.24
N LEU A 187 1.72 3.46 -19.63
CA LEU A 187 1.45 2.28 -18.83
C LEU A 187 0.59 2.59 -17.61
N PHE A 188 0.83 3.71 -16.94
CA PHE A 188 0.03 4.14 -15.79
C PHE A 188 -1.42 4.41 -16.19
N VAL A 189 -1.65 5.21 -17.24
CA VAL A 189 -3.00 5.54 -17.72
C VAL A 189 -3.72 4.29 -18.23
N PHE A 190 -3.02 3.44 -18.99
CA PHE A 190 -3.57 2.18 -19.48
C PHE A 190 -3.94 1.23 -18.34
N SER A 191 -3.05 1.06 -17.35
CA SER A 191 -3.34 0.23 -16.17
C SER A 191 -4.52 0.79 -15.36
N LEU A 192 -4.56 2.11 -15.16
CA LEU A 192 -5.68 2.75 -14.46
C LEU A 192 -7.00 2.52 -15.19
N PHE A 193 -7.02 2.67 -16.52
CA PHE A 193 -8.20 2.40 -17.34
C PHE A 193 -8.64 0.94 -17.23
N LEU A 194 -7.70 0.01 -17.41
CA LEU A 194 -7.97 -1.44 -17.36
C LEU A 194 -8.55 -1.86 -15.99
N PHE A 195 -7.90 -1.46 -14.91
CA PHE A 195 -8.33 -1.79 -13.55
C PHE A 195 -9.65 -1.12 -13.18
N SER A 196 -9.84 0.14 -13.57
CA SER A 196 -11.11 0.83 -13.34
C SER A 196 -12.27 0.18 -14.11
N THR A 197 -12.02 -0.31 -15.32
CA THR A 197 -13.02 -1.02 -16.12
C THR A 197 -13.37 -2.36 -15.48
N PHE A 198 -12.37 -3.11 -14.99
CA PHE A 198 -12.60 -4.34 -14.25
C PHE A 198 -13.39 -4.08 -12.95
N ASN A 199 -12.99 -3.08 -12.16
CA ASN A 199 -13.69 -2.70 -10.93
C ASN A 199 -15.12 -2.21 -11.20
N PHE A 200 -15.34 -1.51 -12.31
CA PHE A 200 -16.67 -1.09 -12.74
C PHE A 200 -17.53 -2.31 -13.13
N PHE A 201 -16.97 -3.24 -13.91
CA PHE A 201 -17.63 -4.49 -14.26
C PHE A 201 -18.06 -5.26 -13.00
N ARG A 202 -17.16 -5.44 -12.03
CA ARG A 202 -17.42 -6.13 -10.76
C ARG A 202 -18.45 -5.41 -9.86
N SER A 203 -18.69 -4.11 -10.09
CA SER A 203 -19.58 -3.28 -9.27
C SER A 203 -20.82 -2.82 -10.03
N TYR A 204 -21.06 -3.34 -11.24
CA TYR A 204 -22.14 -2.87 -12.11
C TYR A 204 -23.52 -3.07 -11.46
N GLY A 205 -24.30 -2.01 -11.40
CA GLY A 205 -25.66 -2.03 -10.83
C GLY A 205 -25.73 -2.06 -9.29
N THR A 206 -24.59 -2.05 -8.58
CA THR A 206 -24.55 -2.10 -7.11
C THR A 206 -23.59 -1.05 -6.52
N THR A 207 -23.44 -1.06 -5.19
CA THR A 207 -22.36 -0.34 -4.51
C THR A 207 -21.01 -0.92 -4.92
N PHE A 208 -19.94 -0.09 -4.80
CA PHE A 208 -18.58 -0.53 -5.17
C PHE A 208 -18.17 -1.80 -4.41
N LYS A 209 -17.91 -2.88 -5.14
CA LYS A 209 -17.36 -4.12 -4.58
C LYS A 209 -15.84 -4.05 -4.49
N SER A 210 -15.32 -4.20 -3.27
CA SER A 210 -13.88 -4.33 -3.05
C SER A 210 -13.51 -5.81 -3.02
N GLY A 211 -12.50 -6.20 -3.80
CA GLY A 211 -11.91 -7.54 -3.74
C GLY A 211 -10.43 -7.48 -3.39
N THR A 212 -9.79 -8.64 -3.26
CA THR A 212 -8.37 -8.76 -2.94
C THR A 212 -7.46 -8.03 -3.94
N TYR A 213 -7.93 -7.82 -5.16
CA TYR A 213 -7.22 -7.14 -6.24
C TYR A 213 -7.02 -5.64 -5.99
N ILE A 214 -7.92 -4.97 -5.26
CA ILE A 214 -7.85 -3.52 -4.96
C ILE A 214 -7.38 -3.22 -3.53
N TYR A 215 -7.23 -4.20 -2.67
CA TYR A 215 -6.63 -4.00 -1.34
C TYR A 215 -5.14 -3.63 -1.46
N TRP A 216 -4.55 -3.09 -0.41
CA TRP A 216 -3.13 -2.62 -0.43
C TRP A 216 -2.11 -3.70 -0.78
N TYR A 217 -2.42 -4.98 -0.55
CA TYR A 217 -1.68 -6.14 -1.06
C TYR A 217 -2.13 -6.57 -2.46
N GLY A 218 -3.06 -5.84 -3.06
CA GLY A 218 -3.60 -6.13 -4.38
C GLY A 218 -2.66 -5.80 -5.51
N PHE A 219 -2.82 -6.51 -6.61
CA PHE A 219 -2.05 -6.31 -7.82
C PHE A 219 -2.27 -4.92 -8.44
N GLU A 220 -3.50 -4.41 -8.42
CA GLU A 220 -3.85 -3.11 -8.99
C GLU A 220 -3.13 -1.95 -8.27
N PRO A 221 -3.25 -1.79 -6.94
CA PRO A 221 -2.51 -0.75 -6.23
C PRO A 221 -0.99 -0.93 -6.33
N PHE A 222 -0.49 -2.17 -6.41
CA PHE A 222 0.93 -2.43 -6.58
C PHE A 222 1.45 -1.85 -7.90
N VAL A 223 0.83 -2.19 -9.03
CA VAL A 223 1.26 -1.71 -10.35
C VAL A 223 1.12 -0.18 -10.43
N LEU A 224 -0.03 0.37 -10.04
CA LEU A 224 -0.30 1.79 -10.09
C LEU A 224 0.65 2.59 -9.19
N SER A 225 0.91 2.14 -7.96
CA SER A 225 1.80 2.84 -7.03
C SER A 225 3.26 2.82 -7.48
N VAL A 226 3.76 1.71 -8.00
CA VAL A 226 5.13 1.63 -8.53
C VAL A 226 5.30 2.58 -9.72
N LEU A 227 4.37 2.57 -10.67
CA LEU A 227 4.42 3.47 -11.84
C LEU A 227 4.31 4.94 -11.42
N LEU A 228 3.37 5.26 -10.53
CA LEU A 228 3.19 6.63 -10.03
C LEU A 228 4.41 7.11 -9.23
N PHE A 229 4.97 6.27 -8.36
CA PHE A 229 6.19 6.59 -7.60
C PHE A 229 7.37 6.92 -8.53
N LEU A 230 7.54 6.14 -9.59
CA LEU A 230 8.58 6.38 -10.60
C LEU A 230 8.36 7.67 -11.39
N LEU A 231 7.11 8.02 -11.70
CA LEU A 231 6.73 9.28 -12.36
C LEU A 231 7.02 10.47 -11.45
N ILE A 232 6.56 10.43 -10.19
CA ILE A 232 6.78 11.50 -9.20
C ILE A 232 8.29 11.72 -8.98
N LYS A 233 9.08 10.65 -8.84
CA LYS A 233 10.54 10.74 -8.67
C LYS A 233 11.24 11.52 -9.79
N ARG A 234 10.65 11.60 -10.97
CA ARG A 234 11.22 12.31 -12.13
C ARG A 234 10.83 13.78 -12.22
N ILE A 235 9.93 14.25 -11.39
CA ILE A 235 9.57 15.66 -11.34
C ILE A 235 10.77 16.43 -10.80
N LYS A 236 11.30 17.35 -11.62
CA LYS A 236 12.39 18.24 -11.21
C LYS A 236 11.81 19.34 -10.31
N THR A 237 12.18 19.32 -9.04
CA THR A 237 11.71 20.32 -8.05
C THR A 237 12.36 21.69 -8.21
N GLU A 238 13.43 21.80 -9.02
CA GLU A 238 14.14 23.07 -9.26
C GLU A 238 13.24 24.15 -9.87
N ASN A 239 12.27 23.74 -10.69
CA ASN A 239 11.34 24.65 -11.38
C ASN A 239 10.02 24.84 -10.62
N MET A 240 9.88 24.35 -9.39
CA MET A 240 8.67 24.55 -8.62
C MET A 240 8.67 25.89 -7.92
N PRO A 241 7.52 26.59 -7.82
CA PRO A 241 7.39 27.78 -6.99
C PRO A 241 7.84 27.49 -5.54
N LYS A 242 8.43 28.52 -4.86
CA LYS A 242 8.92 28.34 -3.47
C LYS A 242 7.85 27.83 -2.49
N ALA A 243 6.58 28.12 -2.76
CA ALA A 243 5.45 27.61 -1.97
C ALA A 243 5.16 26.10 -2.15
N ALA A 244 5.75 25.45 -3.17
CA ALA A 244 5.58 24.02 -3.47
C ALA A 244 6.86 23.19 -3.22
N LYS A 245 7.94 23.84 -2.74
CA LYS A 245 9.18 23.20 -2.30
C LYS A 245 9.14 22.93 -0.80
#